data_c35283cee1ce9c3545d8e6e830dbc791
#
_entry.id   c35283cee1ce9c3545d8e6e830dbc791
#
_cell.length_a   1.000
_cell.length_b   1.000
_cell.length_c   1.000
_cell.angle_alpha   90.00
_cell.angle_beta   90.00
_cell.angle_gamma   90.00
#
_symmetry.space_group_name_H-M   'P 1'
#
loop_
_entity.id
_entity.type
_entity.pdbx_description
1 polymer ?
#
loop_
_entity_poly.entity_id
_entity_poly.type
_entity_poly.pdbx_seq_one_letter_code
_entity_poly.pdbx_strand_id
1 'polypeptide(L)'
;MICLVNEIPKISLPLAEVVKINCTYNAYSDIALFWVQNNDAAIISMLDGNMVIYNAYADIAELKEFIGVISPSSVFSDKETLTQLFGNDFHEVCVVNSNHDFKCESPSQIANSKEIFDLLNVSEFELPPYEYFAVDFCCRLNHGQLKYYALKNECAAVGISDGQSVLINGIASHKKGMGSIALDGLLAQYDVTALAVCEETVLSFYLKNHFTHTYNAGYWRKKS
;
A
#
# COMPACT_ATOMS: atom_id res chain seq x y z
N MET A 1 -21.24 -15.36 -4.64
CA MET A 1 -20.32 -15.97 -5.67
C MET A 1 -19.25 -14.95 -6.01
N ILE A 2 -17.98 -15.38 -5.96
CA ILE A 2 -16.81 -14.54 -6.32
C ILE A 2 -16.57 -14.64 -7.83
N CYS A 3 -16.53 -13.50 -8.51
CA CYS A 3 -16.35 -13.40 -9.95
C CYS A 3 -15.13 -12.57 -10.30
N LEU A 4 -14.35 -13.02 -11.27
CA LEU A 4 -13.25 -12.25 -11.86
C LEU A 4 -13.82 -11.03 -12.59
N VAL A 5 -13.21 -9.86 -12.41
CA VAL A 5 -13.65 -8.59 -13.01
C VAL A 5 -12.49 -7.84 -13.64
N ASN A 6 -12.80 -7.02 -14.65
CA ASN A 6 -11.83 -6.14 -15.31
C ASN A 6 -11.89 -4.71 -14.78
N GLU A 7 -12.99 -4.34 -14.12
CA GLU A 7 -13.18 -3.02 -13.51
C GLU A 7 -13.65 -3.18 -12.08
N ILE A 8 -13.09 -2.42 -11.16
CA ILE A 8 -13.46 -2.43 -9.75
C ILE A 8 -14.48 -1.33 -9.48
N PRO A 9 -15.50 -1.60 -8.65
CA PRO A 9 -16.46 -0.61 -8.21
C PRO A 9 -15.79 0.62 -7.58
N LYS A 10 -16.35 1.80 -7.83
CA LYS A 10 -15.88 3.04 -7.22
C LYS A 10 -16.34 3.10 -5.76
N ILE A 11 -15.49 2.66 -4.86
CA ILE A 11 -15.71 2.75 -3.42
C ILE A 11 -14.66 3.69 -2.82
N SER A 12 -15.11 4.64 -2.01
CA SER A 12 -14.25 5.64 -1.38
C SER A 12 -14.03 5.30 0.10
N LEU A 13 -13.29 4.23 0.35
CA LEU A 13 -12.86 3.82 1.69
C LEU A 13 -11.36 3.49 1.66
N PRO A 14 -10.59 3.76 2.75
CA PRO A 14 -9.13 3.60 2.74
C PRO A 14 -8.63 2.24 2.27
N LEU A 15 -9.28 1.13 2.71
CA LEU A 15 -8.88 -0.19 2.26
C LEU A 15 -9.22 -0.45 0.79
N ALA A 16 -10.36 0.07 0.31
CA ALA A 16 -10.72 0.01 -1.10
C ALA A 16 -9.75 0.83 -1.96
N GLU A 17 -9.20 1.93 -1.45
CA GLU A 17 -8.15 2.68 -2.15
C GLU A 17 -6.87 1.86 -2.31
N VAL A 18 -6.43 1.10 -1.30
CA VAL A 18 -5.30 0.17 -1.43
C VAL A 18 -5.57 -0.88 -2.50
N VAL A 19 -6.79 -1.43 -2.56
CA VAL A 19 -7.21 -2.35 -3.63
C VAL A 19 -7.13 -1.66 -4.99
N LYS A 20 -7.67 -0.44 -5.13
CA LYS A 20 -7.64 0.33 -6.39
C LYS A 20 -6.22 0.65 -6.85
N ILE A 21 -5.32 0.99 -5.94
CA ILE A 21 -3.91 1.25 -6.27
C ILE A 21 -3.26 0.00 -6.86
N ASN A 22 -3.54 -1.19 -6.34
CA ASN A 22 -3.09 -2.43 -6.96
C ASN A 22 -3.67 -2.62 -8.37
N CYS A 23 -4.87 -2.12 -8.66
CA CYS A 23 -5.50 -2.19 -9.97
C CYS A 23 -4.77 -1.39 -11.04
N THR A 24 -3.98 -0.38 -10.68
CA THR A 24 -3.20 0.39 -11.65
C THR A 24 -2.25 -0.49 -12.48
N TYR A 25 -1.89 -1.65 -11.94
CA TYR A 25 -1.08 -2.64 -12.64
C TYR A 25 -1.84 -3.45 -13.69
N ASN A 26 -3.17 -3.59 -13.57
CA ASN A 26 -3.95 -4.46 -14.45
C ASN A 26 -3.84 -4.05 -15.93
N ALA A 27 -3.70 -2.76 -16.20
CA ALA A 27 -3.53 -2.26 -17.57
C ALA A 27 -2.15 -2.61 -18.20
N TYR A 28 -1.17 -3.06 -17.40
CA TYR A 28 0.22 -3.23 -17.81
C TYR A 28 0.80 -4.61 -17.50
N SER A 29 0.07 -5.46 -16.76
CA SER A 29 0.58 -6.73 -16.30
C SER A 29 -0.52 -7.76 -16.09
N ASP A 30 -0.32 -8.97 -16.62
CA ASP A 30 -1.19 -10.12 -16.41
C ASP A 30 -1.06 -10.71 -14.99
N ILE A 31 -0.16 -10.18 -14.17
CA ILE A 31 0.03 -10.66 -12.78
C ILE A 31 -0.95 -10.04 -11.78
N ALA A 32 -1.66 -8.97 -12.17
CA ALA A 32 -2.68 -8.33 -11.35
C ALA A 32 -4.06 -8.93 -11.67
N LEU A 33 -4.72 -9.48 -10.65
CA LEU A 33 -6.04 -10.11 -10.78
C LEU A 33 -7.02 -9.46 -9.80
N PHE A 34 -8.30 -9.38 -10.21
CA PHE A 34 -9.35 -8.70 -9.44
C PHE A 34 -10.62 -9.53 -9.43
N TRP A 35 -11.27 -9.59 -8.27
CA TRP A 35 -12.55 -10.26 -8.10
C TRP A 35 -13.50 -9.43 -7.24
N VAL A 36 -14.77 -9.69 -7.43
CA VAL A 36 -15.86 -9.09 -6.64
C VAL A 36 -16.76 -10.21 -6.16
N GLN A 37 -17.16 -10.16 -4.89
CA GLN A 37 -18.16 -11.05 -4.32
C GLN A 37 -19.51 -10.33 -4.25
N ASN A 38 -20.59 -10.98 -4.75
CA ASN A 38 -22.00 -10.64 -4.52
C ASN A 38 -22.29 -9.13 -4.40
N ASN A 39 -22.39 -8.40 -5.51
CA ASN A 39 -22.72 -6.96 -5.50
C ASN A 39 -21.81 -6.13 -4.58
N ASP A 40 -20.51 -6.32 -4.73
CA ASP A 40 -19.46 -5.57 -4.02
C ASP A 40 -19.39 -5.86 -2.50
N ALA A 41 -19.93 -6.98 -2.05
CA ALA A 41 -19.83 -7.41 -0.65
C ALA A 41 -18.37 -7.60 -0.21
N ALA A 42 -17.50 -8.06 -1.12
CA ALA A 42 -16.06 -7.94 -1.01
C ALA A 42 -15.44 -7.57 -2.36
N ILE A 43 -14.36 -6.80 -2.30
CA ILE A 43 -13.49 -6.49 -3.44
C ILE A 43 -12.12 -7.07 -3.14
N ILE A 44 -11.58 -7.83 -4.07
CA ILE A 44 -10.34 -8.59 -3.90
C ILE A 44 -9.40 -8.19 -5.03
N SER A 45 -8.17 -7.84 -4.68
CA SER A 45 -7.08 -7.71 -5.64
C SER A 45 -5.95 -8.68 -5.29
N MET A 46 -5.24 -9.15 -6.29
CA MET A 46 -4.01 -9.90 -6.10
C MET A 46 -2.95 -9.40 -7.05
N LEU A 47 -1.77 -9.11 -6.52
CA LEU A 47 -0.59 -8.70 -7.25
C LEU A 47 0.59 -9.52 -6.76
N ASP A 48 1.23 -10.26 -7.67
CA ASP A 48 2.41 -11.08 -7.37
C ASP A 48 2.22 -11.98 -6.14
N GLY A 49 1.07 -12.69 -6.08
CA GLY A 49 0.72 -13.59 -4.98
C GLY A 49 0.30 -12.91 -3.67
N ASN A 50 0.33 -11.58 -3.59
CA ASN A 50 -0.14 -10.83 -2.44
C ASN A 50 -1.58 -10.37 -2.67
N MET A 51 -2.49 -10.84 -1.83
CA MET A 51 -3.92 -10.57 -1.92
C MET A 51 -4.31 -9.44 -0.97
N VAL A 52 -5.14 -8.51 -1.45
CA VAL A 52 -5.79 -7.46 -0.63
C VAL A 52 -7.29 -7.65 -0.71
N ILE A 53 -7.96 -7.69 0.44
CA ILE A 53 -9.40 -7.86 0.54
C ILE A 53 -10.02 -6.64 1.22
N TYR A 54 -10.94 -5.97 0.53
CA TYR A 54 -11.90 -5.07 1.14
C TYR A 54 -13.20 -5.82 1.41
N ASN A 55 -13.65 -5.81 2.66
CA ASN A 55 -14.88 -6.46 3.09
C ASN A 55 -15.90 -5.42 3.57
N ALA A 56 -17.06 -5.36 2.92
CA ALA A 56 -18.20 -4.59 3.38
C ALA A 56 -19.19 -5.49 4.18
N TYR A 57 -19.53 -6.64 3.62
CA TYR A 57 -20.47 -7.64 4.20
C TYR A 57 -20.33 -8.99 3.51
N ALA A 58 -19.10 -9.44 3.35
CA ALA A 58 -18.76 -10.65 2.60
C ALA A 58 -19.31 -11.94 3.22
N ASP A 59 -19.56 -12.91 2.36
CA ASP A 59 -19.68 -14.31 2.76
C ASP A 59 -18.28 -14.86 3.08
N ILE A 60 -17.99 -14.96 4.37
CA ILE A 60 -16.68 -15.39 4.87
C ILE A 60 -16.42 -16.88 4.54
N ALA A 61 -17.44 -17.73 4.47
CA ALA A 61 -17.25 -19.13 4.12
C ALA A 61 -16.77 -19.25 2.68
N GLU A 62 -17.40 -18.52 1.75
CA GLU A 62 -16.97 -18.48 0.35
C GLU A 62 -15.57 -17.86 0.19
N LEU A 63 -15.24 -16.80 0.97
CA LEU A 63 -13.90 -16.23 0.97
C LEU A 63 -12.83 -17.22 1.40
N LYS A 64 -13.10 -18.03 2.44
CA LYS A 64 -12.18 -19.09 2.88
C LYS A 64 -11.92 -20.14 1.81
N GLU A 65 -12.98 -20.60 1.16
CA GLU A 65 -12.85 -21.56 0.05
C GLU A 65 -12.06 -20.97 -1.11
N PHE A 66 -12.36 -19.73 -1.48
CA PHE A 66 -11.68 -18.99 -2.55
C PHE A 66 -10.18 -18.83 -2.25
N ILE A 67 -9.81 -18.35 -1.04
CA ILE A 67 -8.42 -18.22 -0.62
C ILE A 67 -7.71 -19.57 -0.64
N GLY A 68 -8.40 -20.64 -0.23
CA GLY A 68 -7.86 -22.01 -0.29
C GLY A 68 -7.52 -22.46 -1.71
N VAL A 69 -8.36 -22.10 -2.70
CA VAL A 69 -8.15 -22.43 -4.12
C VAL A 69 -7.04 -21.57 -4.73
N ILE A 70 -7.08 -20.27 -4.54
CA ILE A 70 -6.09 -19.31 -5.09
C ILE A 70 -4.72 -19.49 -4.43
N SER A 71 -4.72 -19.81 -3.13
CA SER A 71 -3.50 -20.07 -2.34
C SER A 71 -2.48 -18.94 -2.39
N PRO A 72 -2.87 -17.69 -2.05
CA PRO A 72 -1.96 -16.54 -2.05
C PRO A 72 -0.81 -16.71 -1.06
N SER A 73 0.29 -16.00 -1.29
CA SER A 73 1.44 -15.95 -0.37
C SER A 73 1.14 -15.13 0.89
N SER A 74 0.33 -14.08 0.73
CA SER A 74 -0.16 -13.25 1.83
C SER A 74 -1.57 -12.74 1.58
N VAL A 75 -2.27 -12.38 2.66
CA VAL A 75 -3.58 -11.70 2.63
C VAL A 75 -3.53 -10.49 3.53
N PHE A 76 -3.84 -9.31 2.98
CA PHE A 76 -4.03 -8.08 3.71
C PHE A 76 -5.53 -7.74 3.76
N SER A 77 -6.03 -7.40 4.94
CA SER A 77 -7.41 -6.93 5.13
C SER A 77 -7.55 -6.20 6.47
N ASP A 78 -8.76 -5.70 6.75
CA ASP A 78 -9.10 -5.21 8.08
C ASP A 78 -9.00 -6.33 9.13
N LYS A 79 -8.79 -5.93 10.39
CA LYS A 79 -8.60 -6.85 11.51
C LYS A 79 -9.78 -7.81 11.71
N GLU A 80 -11.01 -7.31 11.55
CA GLU A 80 -12.22 -8.12 11.76
C GLU A 80 -12.31 -9.23 10.70
N THR A 81 -12.11 -8.90 9.44
CA THR A 81 -12.08 -9.86 8.32
C THR A 81 -10.99 -10.92 8.53
N LEU A 82 -9.77 -10.51 8.87
CA LEU A 82 -8.67 -11.45 9.14
C LEU A 82 -8.97 -12.36 10.32
N THR A 83 -9.57 -11.83 11.39
CA THR A 83 -9.97 -12.63 12.54
C THR A 83 -10.99 -13.71 12.15
N GLN A 84 -11.96 -13.36 11.30
CA GLN A 84 -12.94 -14.33 10.80
C GLN A 84 -12.32 -15.36 9.86
N LEU A 85 -11.35 -14.98 9.03
CA LEU A 85 -10.68 -15.87 8.06
C LEU A 85 -9.64 -16.78 8.72
N PHE A 86 -8.80 -16.26 9.60
CA PHE A 86 -7.58 -16.91 10.10
C PHE A 86 -7.47 -16.96 11.62
N GLY A 87 -8.48 -16.49 12.37
CA GLY A 87 -8.40 -16.36 13.83
C GLY A 87 -7.40 -15.26 14.23
N ASN A 88 -6.47 -15.57 15.12
CA ASN A 88 -5.43 -14.63 15.55
C ASN A 88 -4.07 -14.85 14.84
N ASP A 89 -4.04 -15.64 13.77
CA ASP A 89 -2.78 -15.97 13.06
C ASP A 89 -2.49 -14.94 11.97
N PHE A 90 -2.34 -13.67 12.35
CA PHE A 90 -1.93 -12.59 11.46
C PHE A 90 -1.16 -11.51 12.24
N HIS A 91 -0.38 -10.71 11.54
CA HIS A 91 0.32 -9.56 12.07
C HIS A 91 -0.53 -8.30 11.94
N GLU A 92 -0.77 -7.60 13.05
CA GLU A 92 -1.63 -6.42 13.09
C GLU A 92 -0.86 -5.14 12.72
N VAL A 93 -1.50 -4.25 11.96
CA VAL A 93 -0.98 -2.94 11.55
C VAL A 93 -2.06 -1.87 11.61
N CYS A 94 -1.65 -0.60 11.59
CA CYS A 94 -2.54 0.56 11.56
C CYS A 94 -2.70 1.09 10.15
N VAL A 95 -3.92 1.45 9.77
CA VAL A 95 -4.20 2.23 8.55
C VAL A 95 -4.47 3.67 8.96
N VAL A 96 -3.77 4.60 8.32
CA VAL A 96 -3.87 6.04 8.55
C VAL A 96 -4.13 6.78 7.24
N ASN A 97 -4.84 7.89 7.31
CA ASN A 97 -5.07 8.76 6.16
C ASN A 97 -4.85 10.23 6.50
N SER A 98 -4.64 11.05 5.48
CA SER A 98 -4.55 12.51 5.58
C SER A 98 -5.11 13.19 4.34
N ASN A 99 -5.86 14.27 4.56
CA ASN A 99 -6.29 15.23 3.53
C ASN A 99 -5.61 16.59 3.73
N HIS A 100 -4.46 16.61 4.43
CA HIS A 100 -3.71 17.84 4.68
C HIS A 100 -3.07 18.37 3.39
N ASP A 101 -3.06 19.69 3.21
CA ASP A 101 -2.34 20.37 2.12
C ASP A 101 -0.84 20.45 2.48
N PHE A 102 -0.09 19.42 2.08
CA PHE A 102 1.34 19.34 2.36
C PHE A 102 2.12 20.32 1.48
N LYS A 103 3.14 20.95 2.07
CA LYS A 103 4.03 21.88 1.39
C LYS A 103 5.47 21.53 1.66
N CYS A 104 6.29 21.61 0.63
CA CYS A 104 7.71 21.38 0.76
C CYS A 104 8.48 22.50 0.06
N GLU A 105 9.37 23.15 0.80
CA GLU A 105 10.23 24.22 0.29
C GLU A 105 11.50 23.67 -0.38
N SER A 106 11.90 22.46 -0.01
CA SER A 106 13.11 21.84 -0.53
C SER A 106 12.79 20.98 -1.77
N PRO A 107 13.40 21.25 -2.92
CA PRO A 107 13.17 20.42 -4.11
C PRO A 107 13.73 19.01 -3.91
N SER A 108 13.01 18.01 -4.42
CA SER A 108 13.55 16.64 -4.50
C SER A 108 14.80 16.62 -5.38
N GLN A 109 15.79 15.86 -4.94
CA GLN A 109 16.96 15.57 -5.78
C GLN A 109 16.62 14.43 -6.73
N ILE A 110 17.12 14.51 -7.97
CA ILE A 110 16.98 13.41 -8.93
C ILE A 110 17.78 12.23 -8.42
N ALA A 111 17.11 11.10 -8.22
CA ALA A 111 17.69 9.85 -7.79
C ALA A 111 17.27 8.72 -8.75
N ASN A 112 18.16 7.78 -8.99
CA ASN A 112 17.82 6.56 -9.72
C ASN A 112 17.23 5.50 -8.78
N SER A 113 16.70 4.41 -9.34
CA SER A 113 16.07 3.34 -8.57
C SER A 113 17.02 2.71 -7.53
N LYS A 114 18.32 2.66 -7.83
CA LYS A 114 19.32 2.11 -6.89
C LYS A 114 19.53 3.01 -5.68
N GLU A 115 19.63 4.32 -5.90
CA GLU A 115 19.77 5.30 -4.82
C GLU A 115 18.54 5.32 -3.91
N ILE A 116 17.32 5.23 -4.50
CA ILE A 116 16.08 5.12 -3.73
C ILE A 116 16.04 3.80 -2.94
N PHE A 117 16.39 2.67 -3.59
CA PHE A 117 16.47 1.39 -2.92
C PHE A 117 17.43 1.42 -1.73
N ASP A 118 18.64 1.95 -1.90
CA ASP A 118 19.64 2.02 -0.84
C ASP A 118 19.20 2.91 0.33
N LEU A 119 18.47 4.00 0.05
CA LEU A 119 17.90 4.86 1.08
C LEU A 119 16.74 4.18 1.85
N LEU A 120 15.92 3.39 1.16
CA LEU A 120 14.80 2.65 1.77
C LEU A 120 15.27 1.35 2.45
N ASN A 121 16.40 0.77 2.05
CA ASN A 121 16.89 -0.50 2.57
C ASN A 121 17.49 -0.34 3.97
N VAL A 122 16.65 0.00 4.92
CA VAL A 122 16.96 0.05 6.35
C VAL A 122 16.42 -1.21 7.02
N SER A 123 16.94 -1.54 8.20
CA SER A 123 16.66 -2.81 8.89
C SER A 123 15.18 -3.05 9.21
N GLU A 124 14.38 -1.99 9.26
CA GLU A 124 12.94 -2.06 9.51
C GLU A 124 12.10 -2.40 8.27
N PHE A 125 12.69 -2.33 7.06
CA PHE A 125 12.00 -2.62 5.81
C PHE A 125 12.47 -3.95 5.20
N GLU A 126 11.54 -4.88 4.99
CA GLU A 126 11.75 -6.07 4.16
C GLU A 126 11.54 -5.71 2.68
N LEU A 127 12.52 -5.08 2.06
CA LEU A 127 12.47 -4.84 0.62
C LEU A 127 12.71 -6.14 -0.16
N PRO A 128 12.06 -6.31 -1.34
CA PRO A 128 12.40 -7.41 -2.23
C PRO A 128 13.83 -7.25 -2.75
N PRO A 129 14.45 -8.29 -3.37
CA PRO A 129 15.72 -8.14 -4.07
C PRO A 129 15.69 -6.95 -5.04
N TYR A 130 16.82 -6.25 -5.18
CA TYR A 130 16.90 -5.01 -5.95
C TYR A 130 16.34 -5.12 -7.35
N GLU A 131 16.56 -6.24 -8.03
CA GLU A 131 16.09 -6.47 -9.41
C GLU A 131 14.56 -6.37 -9.51
N TYR A 132 13.83 -6.95 -8.57
CA TYR A 132 12.37 -6.87 -8.52
C TYR A 132 11.90 -5.46 -8.14
N PHE A 133 12.54 -4.85 -7.15
CA PHE A 133 12.26 -3.46 -6.78
C PHE A 133 12.46 -2.52 -7.97
N ALA A 134 13.57 -2.63 -8.69
CA ALA A 134 13.89 -1.75 -9.80
C ALA A 134 12.89 -1.88 -10.95
N VAL A 135 12.45 -3.10 -11.27
CA VAL A 135 11.44 -3.35 -12.31
C VAL A 135 10.12 -2.71 -11.92
N ASP A 136 9.61 -2.96 -10.72
CA ASP A 136 8.36 -2.37 -10.23
C ASP A 136 8.44 -0.84 -10.18
N PHE A 137 9.49 -0.31 -9.56
CA PHE A 137 9.72 1.12 -9.44
C PHE A 137 9.74 1.83 -10.81
N CYS A 138 10.55 1.33 -11.75
CA CYS A 138 10.67 1.94 -13.08
C CYS A 138 9.38 1.80 -13.90
N CYS A 139 8.70 0.66 -13.79
CA CYS A 139 7.42 0.45 -14.48
C CYS A 139 6.39 1.49 -14.01
N ARG A 140 6.16 1.61 -12.70
CA ARG A 140 5.21 2.58 -12.13
C ARG A 140 5.61 4.03 -12.39
N LEU A 141 6.91 4.35 -12.31
CA LEU A 141 7.41 5.69 -12.59
C LEU A 141 7.13 6.10 -14.05
N ASN A 142 7.42 5.21 -15.00
CA ASN A 142 7.21 5.46 -16.44
C ASN A 142 5.71 5.61 -16.79
N HIS A 143 4.81 5.00 -16.03
CA HIS A 143 3.37 5.13 -16.23
C HIS A 143 2.73 6.25 -15.38
N GLY A 144 3.54 7.05 -14.68
CA GLY A 144 3.06 8.18 -13.86
C GLY A 144 2.31 7.78 -12.59
N GLN A 145 2.40 6.50 -12.20
CA GLN A 145 1.73 5.95 -11.02
C GLN A 145 2.55 6.10 -9.75
N LEU A 146 3.85 6.32 -9.89
CA LEU A 146 4.79 6.48 -8.78
C LEU A 146 5.43 7.85 -8.84
N LYS A 147 5.49 8.51 -7.69
CA LYS A 147 6.38 9.65 -7.45
C LYS A 147 7.25 9.35 -6.25
N TYR A 148 8.38 10.03 -6.17
CA TYR A 148 9.28 9.95 -5.04
C TYR A 148 9.79 11.32 -4.63
N TYR A 149 10.24 11.40 -3.39
CA TYR A 149 11.05 12.49 -2.88
C TYR A 149 12.33 11.92 -2.29
N ALA A 150 13.47 12.52 -2.59
CA ALA A 150 14.74 12.09 -2.05
C ALA A 150 15.67 13.27 -1.77
N LEU A 151 16.41 13.18 -0.67
CA LEU A 151 17.60 13.99 -0.38
C LEU A 151 18.77 13.04 -0.23
N LYS A 152 19.84 13.30 -0.97
CA LYS A 152 20.99 12.38 -1.09
C LYS A 152 21.57 12.03 0.26
N ASN A 153 21.69 10.73 0.53
CA ASN A 153 22.22 10.16 1.77
C ASN A 153 21.45 10.58 3.05
N GLU A 154 20.24 11.14 2.93
CA GLU A 154 19.50 11.64 4.10
C GLU A 154 18.14 10.96 4.28
N CYS A 155 17.31 10.97 3.24
CA CYS A 155 15.97 10.39 3.30
C CYS A 155 15.40 10.11 1.92
N ALA A 156 14.42 9.21 1.87
CA ALA A 156 13.57 9.00 0.71
C ALA A 156 12.14 8.67 1.14
N ALA A 157 11.19 9.03 0.30
CA ALA A 157 9.80 8.60 0.38
C ALA A 157 9.29 8.25 -1.02
N VAL A 158 8.48 7.21 -1.12
CA VAL A 158 7.87 6.72 -2.37
C VAL A 158 6.37 6.58 -2.18
N GLY A 159 5.60 7.11 -3.12
CA GLY A 159 4.15 7.03 -3.16
C GLY A 159 3.65 6.44 -4.47
N ILE A 160 2.63 5.60 -4.38
CA ILE A 160 1.93 4.99 -5.51
C ILE A 160 0.52 5.55 -5.54
N SER A 161 0.06 6.02 -6.72
CA SER A 161 -1.24 6.66 -6.86
C SER A 161 -2.04 6.10 -8.04
N ASP A 162 -3.36 6.02 -7.85
CA ASP A 162 -4.35 5.76 -8.89
C ASP A 162 -4.96 7.07 -9.45
N GLY A 163 -4.45 8.23 -9.03
CA GLY A 163 -4.97 9.55 -9.39
C GLY A 163 -6.09 10.08 -8.48
N GLN A 164 -6.63 9.26 -7.57
CA GLN A 164 -7.66 9.64 -6.59
C GLN A 164 -7.14 9.61 -5.15
N SER A 165 -6.13 8.80 -4.90
CA SER A 165 -5.43 8.67 -3.62
C SER A 165 -3.97 8.34 -3.86
N VAL A 166 -3.13 8.51 -2.84
CA VAL A 166 -1.74 8.09 -2.83
C VAL A 166 -1.47 7.18 -1.62
N LEU A 167 -0.93 6.00 -1.87
CA LEU A 167 -0.41 5.11 -0.85
C LEU A 167 1.08 5.38 -0.65
N ILE A 168 1.48 5.70 0.57
CA ILE A 168 2.89 5.76 0.94
C ILE A 168 3.43 4.34 0.96
N ASN A 169 4.24 4.00 -0.04
CA ASN A 169 4.78 2.66 -0.24
C ASN A 169 6.12 2.42 0.47
N GLY A 170 6.80 3.50 0.85
CA GLY A 170 8.02 3.45 1.63
C GLY A 170 8.49 4.83 2.04
N ILE A 171 9.01 4.93 3.26
CA ILE A 171 9.63 6.14 3.78
C ILE A 171 10.77 5.75 4.71
N ALA A 172 11.94 6.30 4.49
CA ALA A 172 13.08 6.09 5.35
C ALA A 172 13.93 7.36 5.51
N SER A 173 14.61 7.47 6.64
CA SER A 173 15.53 8.56 6.89
C SER A 173 16.74 8.10 7.71
N HIS A 174 17.93 8.54 7.30
CA HIS A 174 19.19 8.26 7.99
C HIS A 174 19.55 9.34 9.01
N LYS A 175 18.74 10.42 9.08
CA LYS A 175 18.94 11.52 10.04
C LYS A 175 17.63 11.85 10.74
N LYS A 176 17.71 12.17 12.03
CA LYS A 176 16.56 12.59 12.82
C LYS A 176 15.85 13.82 12.21
N GLY A 177 14.53 13.74 12.09
CA GLY A 177 13.69 14.82 11.55
C GLY A 177 13.52 14.78 10.02
N MET A 178 14.38 14.07 9.29
CA MET A 178 14.31 14.02 7.83
C MET A 178 13.12 13.20 7.31
N GLY A 179 12.55 12.30 8.12
CA GLY A 179 11.35 11.57 7.75
C GLY A 179 10.14 12.46 7.47
N SER A 180 9.91 13.49 8.30
CA SER A 180 8.83 14.46 8.05
C SER A 180 9.08 15.26 6.77
N ILE A 181 10.32 15.68 6.52
CA ILE A 181 10.68 16.40 5.29
C ILE A 181 10.47 15.50 4.05
N ALA A 182 10.83 14.22 4.15
CA ALA A 182 10.59 13.25 3.06
C ALA A 182 9.10 13.06 2.79
N LEU A 183 8.30 12.97 3.85
CA LEU A 183 6.84 12.85 3.77
C LEU A 183 6.21 14.09 3.13
N ASP A 184 6.53 15.27 3.64
CA ASP A 184 6.03 16.54 3.12
C ASP A 184 6.44 16.73 1.65
N GLY A 185 7.69 16.43 1.32
CA GLY A 185 8.22 16.53 -0.04
C GLY A 185 7.58 15.55 -1.03
N LEU A 186 7.21 14.35 -0.57
CA LEU A 186 6.45 13.41 -1.36
C LEU A 186 5.03 13.91 -1.57
N LEU A 187 4.32 14.23 -0.48
CA LEU A 187 2.90 14.51 -0.50
C LEU A 187 2.57 15.87 -1.12
N ALA A 188 3.47 16.86 -1.05
CA ALA A 188 3.34 18.12 -1.78
C ALA A 188 3.26 17.96 -3.32
N GLN A 189 3.57 16.78 -3.84
CA GLN A 189 3.44 16.48 -5.28
C GLN A 189 2.05 15.97 -5.67
N TYR A 190 1.14 15.78 -4.69
CA TYR A 190 -0.19 15.22 -4.89
C TYR A 190 -1.27 16.15 -4.34
N ASP A 191 -2.41 16.19 -5.02
CA ASP A 191 -3.62 16.89 -4.58
C ASP A 191 -4.74 15.86 -4.36
N VAL A 192 -4.46 14.87 -3.52
CA VAL A 192 -5.35 13.73 -3.25
C VAL A 192 -5.15 13.24 -1.82
N THR A 193 -6.10 12.42 -1.33
CA THR A 193 -5.99 11.77 -0.01
C THR A 193 -4.74 10.89 0.07
N ALA A 194 -3.93 11.12 1.09
CA ALA A 194 -2.79 10.27 1.40
C ALA A 194 -3.18 9.13 2.34
N LEU A 195 -2.66 7.92 2.07
CA LEU A 195 -2.85 6.70 2.84
C LEU A 195 -1.50 6.14 3.26
N ALA A 196 -1.43 5.57 4.45
CA ALA A 196 -0.30 4.74 4.86
C ALA A 196 -0.77 3.54 5.67
N VAL A 197 0.01 2.46 5.58
CA VAL A 197 -0.10 1.28 6.44
C VAL A 197 1.18 1.21 7.26
N CYS A 198 1.06 1.18 8.58
CA CYS A 198 2.23 1.24 9.46
C CYS A 198 2.08 0.37 10.70
N GLU A 199 3.21 -0.03 11.26
CA GLU A 199 3.30 -0.64 12.57
C GLU A 199 2.83 0.33 13.66
N GLU A 200 2.28 -0.20 14.76
CA GLU A 200 1.85 0.61 15.90
C GLU A 200 2.99 1.48 16.46
N THR A 201 4.21 0.98 16.43
CA THR A 201 5.42 1.69 16.89
C THR A 201 5.69 2.96 16.07
N VAL A 202 5.26 3.01 14.82
CA VAL A 202 5.46 4.14 13.89
C VAL A 202 4.21 5.03 13.81
N LEU A 203 3.08 4.62 14.35
CA LEU A 203 1.82 5.38 14.32
C LEU A 203 1.99 6.82 14.81
N SER A 204 2.74 7.04 15.89
CA SER A 204 2.99 8.37 16.45
C SER A 204 3.70 9.33 15.46
N PHE A 205 4.50 8.80 14.54
CA PHE A 205 5.13 9.58 13.47
C PHE A 205 4.05 10.12 12.51
N TYR A 206 3.16 9.28 12.04
CA TYR A 206 2.10 9.70 11.13
C TYR A 206 1.12 10.68 11.79
N LEU A 207 0.71 10.43 13.04
CA LEU A 207 -0.18 11.33 13.78
C LEU A 207 0.42 12.74 13.94
N LYS A 208 1.73 12.85 14.17
CA LYS A 208 2.44 14.16 14.24
C LYS A 208 2.52 14.84 12.88
N ASN A 209 2.42 14.13 11.79
CA ASN A 209 2.50 14.63 10.42
C ASN A 209 1.10 14.72 9.77
N HIS A 210 0.08 15.10 10.53
CA HIS A 210 -1.29 15.39 10.06
C HIS A 210 -2.07 14.20 9.53
N PHE A 211 -1.69 12.97 9.88
CA PHE A 211 -2.49 11.79 9.62
C PHE A 211 -3.45 11.49 10.75
N THR A 212 -4.55 10.81 10.42
CA THR A 212 -5.53 10.31 11.38
C THR A 212 -5.56 8.80 11.30
N HIS A 213 -5.56 8.12 12.44
CA HIS A 213 -5.78 6.67 12.51
C HIS A 213 -7.22 6.35 12.07
N THR A 214 -7.36 5.47 11.11
CA THR A 214 -8.66 5.14 10.52
C THR A 214 -9.21 3.82 11.07
N TYR A 215 -8.42 2.73 10.99
CA TYR A 215 -8.76 1.41 11.53
C TYR A 215 -7.52 0.52 11.63
N ASN A 216 -7.68 -0.63 12.30
CA ASN A 216 -6.66 -1.66 12.34
C ASN A 216 -6.86 -2.65 11.21
N ALA A 217 -5.76 -3.03 10.58
CA ALA A 217 -5.67 -4.04 9.54
C ALA A 217 -4.61 -5.08 9.90
N GLY A 218 -4.26 -5.96 9.00
CA GLY A 218 -3.17 -6.90 9.22
C GLY A 218 -2.75 -7.65 7.97
N TYR A 219 -1.71 -8.45 8.16
CA TYR A 219 -1.18 -9.37 7.16
C TYR A 219 -1.19 -10.79 7.70
N TRP A 220 -1.91 -11.67 7.03
CA TRP A 220 -1.68 -13.10 7.14
C TRP A 220 -0.63 -13.52 6.11
N ARG A 221 0.31 -14.37 6.48
CA ARG A 221 1.31 -14.95 5.56
C ARG A 221 1.21 -16.46 5.60
N LYS A 222 1.26 -17.08 4.42
CA LYS A 222 1.29 -18.54 4.30
C LYS A 222 2.57 -19.07 4.93
N LYS A 223 2.43 -19.99 5.88
CA LYS A 223 3.59 -20.68 6.47
C LYS A 223 4.18 -21.62 5.41
N SER A 224 5.47 -21.49 5.17
CA SER A 224 6.28 -22.36 4.30
C SER A 224 6.43 -23.76 4.90
#